data_a153601d42a6322d5dacdacfce57d323
#
_entry.id   a153601d42a6322d5dacdacfce57d323
#
_cell.length_a   1.000
_cell.length_b   1.000
_cell.length_c   1.000
_cell.angle_alpha   90.00
_cell.angle_beta   90.00
_cell.angle_gamma   90.00
#
_symmetry.space_group_name_H-M   'P 1'
#
loop_
_entity.id
_entity.type
_entity.pdbx_description
1 polymer ?
#
loop_
_entity_poly.entity_id
_entity_poly.type
_entity_poly.pdbx_seq_one_letter_code
_entity_poly.pdbx_strand_id
1 'polypeptide(L)'
;MNIKLIKAAFCFLIVTIIFISVANGQSNPTEYDIVLIGGRVIDPETKLDAIKNVGIIQNRIAQISSEPLKGKQTINVAGLVVAPGFIDLHVHGRTNKEQEYQLHDGLTTALELEWGVENLKEWYASRQSKALINYGASVCWPYERFKAINKDEKLLTELREKSSKGESSLATMQDKIQHTYTMPIESNQMNAVLENIKTSLAEGGVGIGVPIGYLPKTNPKEMYEVFQLAGEIKSLVFTHVRQPDIISIQEVIADATLTNAPLHIVHINSMSLGNIQLAIDMVNAAQKNHFDISTELYSYTAASTRLQSAMFEDGWQERLGISYGDLQWQATGERLTKETFEKYRKEGGIIIMHMMKPEWIKAGIAASGVMIASDGMPYAPLAHPRTAGTFSRVLGKYVREEKVIDLNSAIEKMTLMPAKRLEGISPMMRFKGRMQVGADADITIFNPNTVIDKATFEKGLAFSEGIEYVIVNGVFALKNGKTVNNTFAGQAVFGKFKK
;
A
#
# COMPACT_ATOMS: atom_id res chain seq x y z
N MET A 1 35.66 -88.17 1.81
CA MET A 1 37.12 -88.00 1.93
C MET A 1 37.37 -86.57 2.26
N ASN A 2 37.95 -86.32 3.39
CA ASN A 2 38.44 -85.03 3.97
C ASN A 2 37.42 -84.13 4.63
N ILE A 3 37.29 -84.36 5.90
CA ILE A 3 36.80 -83.51 6.99
C ILE A 3 37.87 -82.42 7.29
N LYS A 4 37.48 -81.18 7.45
CA LYS A 4 38.28 -80.19 8.20
C LYS A 4 37.41 -79.40 9.18
N LEU A 5 37.83 -79.50 10.44
CA LEU A 5 37.34 -78.94 11.65
C LEU A 5 37.03 -77.44 11.61
N ILE A 6 35.89 -77.11 12.21
CA ILE A 6 35.54 -75.74 12.58
C ILE A 6 35.86 -75.57 14.07
N LYS A 7 36.79 -74.61 14.37
CA LYS A 7 37.05 -74.13 15.73
C LYS A 7 36.06 -73.05 16.08
N ALA A 8 35.27 -73.28 17.14
CA ALA A 8 34.43 -72.27 17.75
C ALA A 8 35.25 -71.28 18.57
N ALA A 9 35.19 -70.00 18.21
CA ALA A 9 35.71 -68.92 19.04
C ALA A 9 34.53 -68.24 19.74
N PHE A 10 34.54 -68.34 21.06
CA PHE A 10 33.58 -67.64 21.95
C PHE A 10 34.06 -66.22 22.07
N CYS A 11 33.33 -65.22 21.46
CA CYS A 11 33.52 -63.79 21.73
C CYS A 11 32.61 -63.35 22.87
N PHE A 12 33.19 -63.03 24.00
CA PHE A 12 32.51 -62.36 25.10
C PHE A 12 32.20 -60.93 24.66
N LEU A 13 30.89 -60.61 24.47
CA LEU A 13 30.43 -59.24 24.19
C LEU A 13 30.20 -58.54 25.54
N ILE A 14 31.13 -57.67 25.94
CA ILE A 14 30.95 -56.75 27.06
C ILE A 14 30.04 -55.63 26.58
N VAL A 15 28.78 -55.64 26.98
CA VAL A 15 27.85 -54.52 26.77
C VAL A 15 28.16 -53.42 27.80
N THR A 16 28.90 -52.42 27.41
CA THR A 16 29.09 -51.22 28.20
C THR A 16 27.85 -50.35 28.03
N ILE A 17 26.97 -50.33 29.03
CA ILE A 17 25.82 -49.43 29.12
C ILE A 17 26.37 -48.03 29.43
N ILE A 18 26.47 -47.19 28.40
CA ILE A 18 26.75 -45.76 28.59
C ILE A 18 25.43 -45.11 29.04
N PHE A 19 25.35 -44.77 30.31
CA PHE A 19 24.33 -43.83 30.79
C PHE A 19 24.61 -42.46 30.19
N ILE A 20 23.92 -42.11 29.12
CA ILE A 20 23.85 -40.73 28.66
C ILE A 20 22.95 -39.99 29.66
N SER A 21 23.56 -39.30 30.62
CA SER A 21 22.87 -38.30 31.40
C SER A 21 22.42 -37.22 30.42
N VAL A 22 21.13 -37.21 30.05
CA VAL A 22 20.51 -36.06 29.41
C VAL A 22 20.54 -34.93 30.46
N ALA A 23 21.58 -34.10 30.41
CA ALA A 23 21.57 -32.84 31.12
C ALA A 23 20.36 -32.08 30.56
N ASN A 24 19.28 -32.03 31.37
CA ASN A 24 18.25 -31.02 31.17
C ASN A 24 18.95 -29.64 31.34
N GLY A 25 19.51 -29.13 30.24
CA GLY A 25 19.87 -27.76 30.17
C GLY A 25 18.57 -26.96 30.31
N GLN A 26 18.31 -26.46 31.50
CA GLN A 26 17.38 -25.34 31.66
C GLN A 26 17.90 -24.24 30.76
N SER A 27 17.37 -24.17 29.52
CA SER A 27 17.56 -22.99 28.71
C SER A 27 17.00 -21.83 29.54
N ASN A 28 17.86 -20.86 29.90
CA ASN A 28 17.35 -19.63 30.46
C ASN A 28 16.17 -19.17 29.63
N PRO A 29 15.02 -18.85 30.23
CA PRO A 29 13.85 -18.43 29.47
C PRO A 29 14.26 -17.31 28.53
N THR A 30 13.96 -17.46 27.24
CA THR A 30 14.28 -16.44 26.23
C THR A 30 13.67 -15.11 26.68
N GLU A 31 14.49 -14.10 26.86
CA GLU A 31 14.03 -12.76 27.24
C GLU A 31 13.75 -11.98 25.96
N TYR A 32 12.49 -11.63 25.74
CA TYR A 32 12.05 -10.85 24.58
C TYR A 32 12.35 -9.36 24.80
N ASP A 33 12.58 -8.61 23.72
CA ASP A 33 12.72 -7.16 23.81
C ASP A 33 11.38 -6.50 24.20
N ILE A 34 10.29 -6.97 23.57
CA ILE A 34 8.92 -6.54 23.87
C ILE A 34 8.04 -7.77 24.06
N VAL A 35 7.17 -7.74 25.05
CA VAL A 35 6.07 -8.70 25.23
C VAL A 35 4.75 -7.95 25.27
N LEU A 36 3.83 -8.35 24.40
CA LEU A 36 2.41 -7.94 24.41
C LEU A 36 1.62 -9.02 25.14
N ILE A 37 0.89 -8.68 26.20
CA ILE A 37 0.18 -9.65 27.06
C ILE A 37 -1.31 -9.54 26.89
N GLY A 38 -1.98 -10.71 26.64
CA GLY A 38 -3.42 -10.88 26.76
C GLY A 38 -4.25 -10.23 25.66
N GLY A 39 -3.66 -9.92 24.51
CA GLY A 39 -4.37 -9.35 23.38
C GLY A 39 -5.12 -10.39 22.52
N ARG A 40 -6.20 -9.98 21.87
CA ARG A 40 -6.85 -10.78 20.82
C ARG A 40 -5.99 -10.72 19.57
N VAL A 41 -5.14 -11.74 19.37
CA VAL A 41 -4.25 -11.86 18.22
C VAL A 41 -5.03 -12.40 17.03
N ILE A 42 -5.00 -11.63 15.92
CA ILE A 42 -5.64 -12.01 14.66
C ILE A 42 -4.56 -12.17 13.59
N ASP A 43 -4.47 -13.37 12.99
CA ASP A 43 -3.66 -13.62 11.79
C ASP A 43 -4.56 -14.11 10.65
N PRO A 44 -4.76 -13.28 9.61
CA PRO A 44 -5.68 -13.65 8.55
C PRO A 44 -5.21 -14.86 7.72
N GLU A 45 -3.90 -15.15 7.64
CA GLU A 45 -3.39 -16.27 6.84
C GLU A 45 -3.63 -17.62 7.49
N THR A 46 -3.35 -17.76 8.79
CA THR A 46 -3.57 -19.01 9.54
C THR A 46 -4.97 -19.12 10.12
N LYS A 47 -5.78 -18.05 9.99
CA LYS A 47 -7.11 -17.92 10.60
C LYS A 47 -7.04 -17.97 12.15
N LEU A 48 -5.91 -17.59 12.73
CA LEU A 48 -5.78 -17.40 14.19
C LEU A 48 -6.66 -16.22 14.62
N ASP A 49 -7.49 -16.45 15.64
CA ASP A 49 -8.27 -15.43 16.31
C ASP A 49 -8.44 -15.87 17.77
N ALA A 50 -7.49 -15.49 18.63
CA ALA A 50 -7.45 -15.95 20.02
C ALA A 50 -6.69 -14.99 20.94
N ILE A 51 -6.99 -15.06 22.24
CA ILE A 51 -6.22 -14.34 23.25
C ILE A 51 -4.85 -15.02 23.39
N LYS A 52 -3.78 -14.26 23.11
CA LYS A 52 -2.38 -14.72 23.14
C LYS A 52 -1.44 -13.65 23.67
N ASN A 53 -0.24 -14.09 24.01
CA ASN A 53 0.91 -13.23 24.27
C ASN A 53 1.84 -13.27 23.06
N VAL A 54 2.45 -12.12 22.73
CA VAL A 54 3.36 -11.99 21.58
C VAL A 54 4.71 -11.53 22.09
N GLY A 55 5.77 -12.30 21.85
CA GLY A 55 7.16 -11.96 22.14
C GLY A 55 7.87 -11.49 20.88
N ILE A 56 8.52 -10.33 20.97
CA ILE A 56 9.26 -9.69 19.88
C ILE A 56 10.74 -9.64 20.26
N ILE A 57 11.61 -10.03 19.31
CA ILE A 57 13.07 -9.86 19.39
C ILE A 57 13.50 -9.06 18.17
N GLN A 58 14.17 -7.94 18.40
CA GLN A 58 14.56 -7.01 17.34
C GLN A 58 13.36 -6.63 16.47
N ASN A 59 13.43 -6.91 15.19
CA ASN A 59 12.38 -6.58 14.22
C ASN A 59 11.47 -7.77 13.86
N ARG A 60 11.46 -8.86 14.66
CA ARG A 60 10.72 -10.09 14.35
C ARG A 60 9.77 -10.50 15.47
N ILE A 61 8.62 -11.05 15.07
CA ILE A 61 7.78 -11.82 15.98
C ILE A 61 8.51 -13.14 16.28
N ALA A 62 8.96 -13.30 17.51
CA ALA A 62 9.75 -14.45 17.93
C ALA A 62 8.89 -15.56 18.55
N GLN A 63 7.76 -15.21 19.17
CA GLN A 63 6.86 -16.15 19.84
C GLN A 63 5.42 -15.64 19.85
N ILE A 64 4.46 -16.56 19.68
CA ILE A 64 3.03 -16.35 19.96
C ILE A 64 2.59 -17.51 20.87
N SER A 65 2.12 -17.23 22.09
CA SER A 65 1.91 -18.23 23.12
C SER A 65 0.68 -17.97 23.97
N SER A 66 0.07 -19.01 24.49
CA SER A 66 -0.91 -18.90 25.58
C SER A 66 -0.22 -18.79 26.94
N GLU A 67 1.02 -19.25 27.04
CA GLU A 67 1.80 -19.24 28.26
C GLU A 67 2.44 -17.85 28.49
N PRO A 68 2.73 -17.48 29.74
CA PRO A 68 3.42 -16.24 30.06
C PRO A 68 4.78 -16.14 29.37
N LEU A 69 5.10 -14.95 28.86
CA LEU A 69 6.39 -14.61 28.27
C LEU A 69 7.10 -13.58 29.13
N LYS A 70 8.46 -13.62 29.18
CA LYS A 70 9.28 -12.66 29.90
C LYS A 70 9.98 -11.72 28.94
N GLY A 71 9.81 -10.42 29.09
CA GLY A 71 10.45 -9.42 28.25
C GLY A 71 11.02 -8.23 29.02
N LYS A 72 11.95 -7.53 28.38
CA LYS A 72 12.54 -6.28 28.92
C LYS A 72 11.47 -5.21 29.06
N GLN A 73 10.56 -5.13 28.11
CA GLN A 73 9.38 -4.26 28.12
C GLN A 73 8.12 -5.11 27.97
N THR A 74 7.18 -4.97 28.89
CA THR A 74 5.90 -5.69 28.87
C THR A 74 4.75 -4.72 28.81
N ILE A 75 3.84 -4.92 27.86
CA ILE A 75 2.66 -4.09 27.64
C ILE A 75 1.41 -4.97 27.78
N ASN A 76 0.53 -4.61 28.71
CA ASN A 76 -0.78 -5.23 28.81
C ASN A 76 -1.70 -4.67 27.72
N VAL A 77 -2.15 -5.53 26.83
CA VAL A 77 -3.06 -5.21 25.71
C VAL A 77 -4.35 -6.01 25.80
N ALA A 78 -4.73 -6.42 27.01
CA ALA A 78 -6.00 -7.10 27.26
C ALA A 78 -7.19 -6.23 26.81
N GLY A 79 -8.14 -6.83 26.11
CA GLY A 79 -9.30 -6.14 25.53
C GLY A 79 -9.03 -5.45 24.19
N LEU A 80 -7.77 -5.40 23.75
CA LEU A 80 -7.39 -4.86 22.44
C LEU A 80 -7.19 -5.97 21.41
N VAL A 81 -7.35 -5.61 20.14
CA VAL A 81 -6.98 -6.44 19.00
C VAL A 81 -5.51 -6.19 18.66
N VAL A 82 -4.75 -7.26 18.46
CA VAL A 82 -3.36 -7.27 18.00
C VAL A 82 -3.36 -7.88 16.59
N ALA A 83 -3.22 -7.03 15.58
CA ALA A 83 -3.27 -7.38 14.18
C ALA A 83 -1.94 -7.10 13.48
N PRO A 84 -1.67 -7.69 12.29
CA PRO A 84 -0.58 -7.23 11.45
C PRO A 84 -0.72 -5.73 11.19
N GLY A 85 0.38 -5.02 11.06
CA GLY A 85 0.38 -3.62 10.68
C GLY A 85 -0.29 -3.39 9.33
N PHE A 86 -1.12 -2.34 9.23
CA PHE A 86 -1.86 -2.06 8.00
C PHE A 86 -0.90 -1.61 6.90
N ILE A 87 -1.22 -2.01 5.66
CA ILE A 87 -0.44 -1.76 4.46
C ILE A 87 -1.30 -1.01 3.47
N ASP A 88 -0.88 0.19 3.11
CA ASP A 88 -1.52 1.03 2.11
C ASP A 88 -0.72 0.98 0.80
N LEU A 89 -1.36 0.52 -0.27
CA LEU A 89 -0.75 0.44 -1.61
C LEU A 89 -0.84 1.76 -2.39
N HIS A 90 -1.57 2.74 -1.86
CA HIS A 90 -1.94 3.90 -2.64
C HIS A 90 -1.94 5.17 -1.79
N VAL A 91 -0.80 5.84 -1.75
CA VAL A 91 -0.64 7.12 -1.08
C VAL A 91 0.08 8.12 -1.97
N HIS A 92 -0.33 9.39 -1.93
CA HIS A 92 0.36 10.51 -2.59
C HIS A 92 1.12 11.40 -1.61
N GLY A 93 0.91 11.18 -0.32
CA GLY A 93 1.65 11.85 0.75
C GLY A 93 3.00 11.17 0.98
N ARG A 94 4.09 11.87 0.64
CA ARG A 94 5.46 11.30 0.60
C ARG A 94 6.34 11.73 1.76
N THR A 95 5.81 12.52 2.72
CA THR A 95 6.58 13.10 3.82
C THR A 95 6.21 12.51 5.17
N ASN A 96 6.96 12.86 6.22
CA ASN A 96 6.62 12.43 7.58
C ASN A 96 5.35 13.08 8.10
N LYS A 97 4.93 14.20 7.50
CA LYS A 97 3.68 14.84 7.92
C LYS A 97 2.47 13.97 7.61
N GLU A 98 2.42 13.40 6.41
CA GLU A 98 1.37 12.43 6.05
C GLU A 98 1.55 11.13 6.81
N GLN A 99 2.80 10.66 6.96
CA GLN A 99 3.09 9.42 7.69
C GLN A 99 2.65 9.48 9.16
N GLU A 100 2.62 10.65 9.77
CA GLU A 100 2.09 10.81 11.14
C GLU A 100 0.58 10.52 11.17
N TYR A 101 -0.21 11.03 10.22
CA TYR A 101 -1.64 10.69 10.11
C TYR A 101 -1.86 9.21 9.78
N GLN A 102 -1.07 8.67 8.87
CA GLN A 102 -1.12 7.25 8.50
C GLN A 102 -0.78 6.35 9.70
N LEU A 103 0.20 6.72 10.50
CA LEU A 103 0.56 6.02 11.74
C LEU A 103 -0.62 6.01 12.75
N HIS A 104 -1.31 7.13 12.91
CA HIS A 104 -2.52 7.21 13.76
C HIS A 104 -3.73 6.47 13.16
N ASP A 105 -3.70 6.13 11.87
CA ASP A 105 -4.68 5.27 11.22
C ASP A 105 -4.27 3.77 11.20
N GLY A 106 -3.15 3.44 11.90
CA GLY A 106 -2.68 2.07 12.11
C GLY A 106 -1.75 1.54 11.02
N LEU A 107 -1.23 2.38 10.13
CA LEU A 107 -0.33 1.94 9.08
C LEU A 107 1.09 1.72 9.62
N THR A 108 1.70 0.63 9.16
CA THR A 108 3.13 0.36 9.30
C THR A 108 3.86 0.45 7.96
N THR A 109 3.11 0.47 6.85
CA THR A 109 3.66 0.52 5.49
C THR A 109 2.73 1.36 4.61
N ALA A 110 3.29 2.37 3.93
CA ALA A 110 2.57 3.21 2.98
C ALA A 110 3.38 3.37 1.69
N LEU A 111 2.76 3.05 0.55
CA LEU A 111 3.43 2.95 -0.74
C LEU A 111 2.77 3.85 -1.78
N GLU A 112 3.60 4.59 -2.53
CA GLU A 112 3.17 5.41 -3.66
C GLU A 112 3.22 4.59 -4.95
N LEU A 113 2.16 3.84 -5.27
CA LEU A 113 2.22 2.88 -6.38
C LEU A 113 1.45 3.30 -7.63
N GLU A 114 0.41 4.15 -7.52
CA GLU A 114 -0.35 4.63 -8.67
C GLU A 114 0.45 5.58 -9.55
N TRP A 115 0.91 6.67 -8.94
CA TRP A 115 1.68 7.70 -9.65
C TRP A 115 3.16 7.32 -9.76
N GLY A 116 3.69 6.73 -8.71
CA GLY A 116 5.11 6.47 -8.56
C GLY A 116 5.90 7.70 -8.14
N VAL A 117 7.22 7.54 -8.10
CA VAL A 117 8.15 8.60 -7.71
C VAL A 117 9.19 8.82 -8.80
N GLU A 118 9.43 10.07 -9.08
CA GLU A 118 10.49 10.54 -9.95
C GLU A 118 11.85 10.40 -9.26
N ASN A 119 12.90 10.01 -9.99
CA ASN A 119 14.25 9.86 -9.42
C ASN A 119 14.27 8.96 -8.16
N LEU A 120 13.86 7.73 -8.32
CA LEU A 120 13.67 6.75 -7.23
C LEU A 120 14.91 6.61 -6.35
N LYS A 121 16.11 6.54 -6.94
CA LYS A 121 17.36 6.39 -6.20
C LYS A 121 17.56 7.52 -5.20
N GLU A 122 17.41 8.76 -5.64
CA GLU A 122 17.56 9.96 -4.83
C GLU A 122 16.46 10.06 -3.77
N TRP A 123 15.22 9.70 -4.12
CA TRP A 123 14.11 9.69 -3.20
C TRP A 123 14.31 8.68 -2.08
N TYR A 124 14.68 7.43 -2.39
CA TYR A 124 14.96 6.41 -1.36
C TYR A 124 16.11 6.86 -0.44
N ALA A 125 17.18 7.42 -0.99
CA ALA A 125 18.30 7.92 -0.21
C ALA A 125 17.87 9.07 0.73
N SER A 126 17.00 9.98 0.29
CA SER A 126 16.50 11.09 1.09
C SER A 126 15.64 10.64 2.29
N ARG A 127 14.99 9.48 2.20
CA ARG A 127 14.10 8.90 3.22
C ARG A 127 14.81 7.96 4.19
N GLN A 128 15.98 7.45 3.84
CA GLN A 128 16.72 6.47 4.63
C GLN A 128 16.96 6.97 6.07
N SER A 129 16.57 6.16 7.06
CA SER A 129 16.65 6.47 8.50
C SER A 129 15.91 7.76 8.93
N LYS A 130 14.94 8.21 8.14
CA LYS A 130 14.13 9.40 8.41
C LYS A 130 12.63 9.16 8.33
N ALA A 131 12.17 7.98 7.88
CA ALA A 131 10.77 7.66 7.73
C ALA A 131 10.15 7.10 9.01
N LEU A 132 8.92 7.50 9.33
CA LEU A 132 8.19 7.00 10.50
C LEU A 132 7.73 5.55 10.31
N ILE A 133 7.23 5.24 9.11
CA ILE A 133 6.73 3.92 8.71
C ILE A 133 7.44 3.45 7.43
N ASN A 134 7.30 2.17 7.09
CA ASN A 134 7.87 1.60 5.87
C ASN A 134 7.32 2.31 4.64
N TYR A 135 8.18 2.53 3.65
CA TYR A 135 7.89 3.34 2.48
C TYR A 135 8.47 2.71 1.21
N GLY A 136 7.81 2.93 0.09
CA GLY A 136 8.26 2.47 -1.22
C GLY A 136 7.43 3.12 -2.32
N ALA A 137 7.90 3.01 -3.56
CA ALA A 137 7.21 3.61 -4.69
C ALA A 137 7.40 2.80 -5.97
N SER A 138 6.43 2.92 -6.88
CA SER A 138 6.54 2.45 -8.25
C SER A 138 7.35 3.40 -9.12
N VAL A 139 7.69 2.96 -10.32
CA VAL A 139 8.23 3.82 -11.37
C VAL A 139 7.16 4.81 -11.83
N CYS A 140 7.47 6.09 -11.87
CA CYS A 140 6.59 7.13 -12.38
C CYS A 140 6.61 7.15 -13.92
N TRP A 141 5.74 6.39 -14.59
CA TRP A 141 5.66 6.39 -16.06
C TRP A 141 5.51 7.79 -16.69
N PRO A 142 4.71 8.74 -16.14
CA PRO A 142 4.67 10.10 -16.67
C PRO A 142 6.03 10.80 -16.69
N TYR A 143 6.88 10.54 -15.69
CA TYR A 143 8.23 11.08 -15.65
C TYR A 143 9.17 10.40 -16.66
N GLU A 144 9.00 9.09 -16.90
CA GLU A 144 9.78 8.37 -17.91
C GLU A 144 9.44 8.87 -19.33
N ARG A 145 8.17 9.20 -19.59
CA ARG A 145 7.73 9.89 -20.81
C ARG A 145 8.37 11.28 -20.92
N PHE A 146 8.31 12.05 -19.83
CA PHE A 146 8.93 13.37 -19.77
C PHE A 146 10.41 13.31 -20.14
N LYS A 147 11.19 12.39 -19.59
CA LYS A 147 12.62 12.21 -19.93
C LYS A 147 12.84 11.85 -21.41
N ALA A 148 11.93 11.10 -22.03
CA ALA A 148 12.05 10.74 -23.44
C ALA A 148 11.70 11.91 -24.39
N ILE A 149 10.77 12.78 -23.99
CA ILE A 149 10.33 13.94 -24.77
C ILE A 149 11.27 15.15 -24.56
N ASN A 150 11.63 15.39 -23.29
CA ASN A 150 12.37 16.59 -22.88
C ASN A 150 13.90 16.38 -23.05
N LYS A 151 14.53 17.39 -23.65
CA LYS A 151 15.99 17.40 -23.84
C LYS A 151 16.71 18.44 -22.96
N ASP A 152 16.00 19.03 -22.00
CA ASP A 152 16.56 20.02 -21.08
C ASP A 152 17.27 19.34 -19.90
N GLU A 153 18.57 19.07 -20.06
CA GLU A 153 19.42 18.46 -19.04
C GLU A 153 19.49 19.32 -17.75
N LYS A 154 19.35 20.64 -17.86
CA LYS A 154 19.33 21.50 -16.69
C LYS A 154 18.11 21.26 -15.82
N LEU A 155 16.94 21.14 -16.43
CA LEU A 155 15.70 20.81 -15.72
C LEU A 155 15.78 19.41 -15.10
N LEU A 156 16.30 18.41 -15.82
CA LEU A 156 16.49 17.07 -15.27
C LEU A 156 17.42 17.06 -14.05
N THR A 157 18.49 17.86 -14.08
CA THR A 157 19.42 18.02 -12.96
C THR A 157 18.74 18.68 -11.76
N GLU A 158 17.99 19.78 -11.99
CA GLU A 158 17.18 20.44 -10.93
C GLU A 158 16.23 19.47 -10.24
N LEU A 159 15.53 18.62 -11.01
CA LEU A 159 14.57 17.66 -10.48
C LEU A 159 15.27 16.58 -9.62
N ARG A 160 16.46 16.10 -10.02
CA ARG A 160 17.26 15.15 -9.22
C ARG A 160 17.74 15.77 -7.91
N GLU A 161 18.22 17.02 -7.95
CA GLU A 161 18.65 17.72 -6.74
C GLU A 161 17.49 17.91 -5.74
N LYS A 162 16.29 18.26 -6.22
CA LYS A 162 15.09 18.32 -5.37
C LYS A 162 14.74 16.98 -4.75
N SER A 163 14.79 15.91 -5.54
CA SER A 163 14.54 14.56 -5.04
C SER A 163 15.57 14.16 -3.96
N SER A 164 16.84 14.49 -4.14
CA SER A 164 17.91 14.17 -3.17
C SER A 164 17.76 14.92 -1.84
N LYS A 165 17.15 16.11 -1.86
CA LYS A 165 16.85 16.89 -0.65
C LYS A 165 15.53 16.49 0.02
N GLY A 166 14.76 15.58 -0.58
CA GLY A 166 13.41 15.25 -0.14
C GLY A 166 12.38 16.35 -0.39
N GLU A 167 12.71 17.32 -1.26
CA GLU A 167 11.84 18.45 -1.60
C GLU A 167 10.82 18.12 -2.69
N SER A 168 10.96 16.96 -3.35
CA SER A 168 10.03 16.53 -4.38
C SER A 168 8.74 16.02 -3.75
N SER A 169 7.69 16.82 -3.80
CA SER A 169 6.32 16.39 -3.59
C SER A 169 5.67 16.08 -4.93
N LEU A 170 4.62 15.26 -4.92
CA LEU A 170 3.83 14.98 -6.11
C LEU A 170 3.42 16.28 -6.84
N ALA A 171 2.89 17.26 -6.10
CA ALA A 171 2.45 18.54 -6.69
C ALA A 171 3.59 19.31 -7.36
N THR A 172 4.75 19.43 -6.70
CA THR A 172 5.91 20.13 -7.24
C THR A 172 6.43 19.50 -8.53
N MET A 173 6.47 18.16 -8.58
CA MET A 173 6.94 17.44 -9.77
C MET A 173 5.92 17.51 -10.90
N GLN A 174 4.63 17.35 -10.62
CA GLN A 174 3.57 17.49 -11.62
C GLN A 174 3.61 18.86 -12.29
N ASP A 175 3.77 19.94 -11.54
CA ASP A 175 3.85 21.29 -12.11
C ASP A 175 4.98 21.45 -13.12
N LYS A 176 6.10 20.76 -12.91
CA LYS A 176 7.27 20.83 -13.79
C LYS A 176 7.13 19.99 -15.07
N ILE A 177 6.44 18.85 -15.00
CA ILE A 177 6.38 17.87 -16.11
C ILE A 177 5.03 17.85 -16.83
N GLN A 178 3.95 18.44 -16.26
CA GLN A 178 2.59 18.32 -16.80
C GLN A 178 2.42 18.85 -18.23
N HIS A 179 3.29 19.75 -18.70
CA HIS A 179 3.24 20.22 -20.10
C HIS A 179 3.42 19.08 -21.11
N THR A 180 4.05 17.96 -20.72
CA THR A 180 4.20 16.78 -21.57
C THR A 180 3.00 15.84 -21.56
N TYR A 181 2.03 16.02 -20.65
CA TYR A 181 0.86 15.14 -20.53
C TYR A 181 -0.06 15.18 -21.75
N THR A 182 -0.10 16.31 -22.43
CA THR A 182 -0.87 16.50 -23.66
C THR A 182 -0.07 16.21 -24.94
N MET A 183 1.18 15.77 -24.81
CA MET A 183 2.05 15.42 -25.94
C MET A 183 1.99 13.91 -26.22
N PRO A 184 1.70 13.48 -27.46
CA PRO A 184 1.82 12.08 -27.82
C PRO A 184 3.29 11.66 -27.81
N ILE A 185 3.55 10.39 -27.54
CA ILE A 185 4.88 9.77 -27.72
C ILE A 185 5.05 9.44 -29.21
N GLU A 186 6.17 9.86 -29.79
CA GLU A 186 6.59 9.43 -31.13
C GLU A 186 7.23 8.04 -31.08
N SER A 187 7.15 7.29 -32.19
CA SER A 187 7.66 5.92 -32.24
C SER A 187 9.15 5.81 -31.92
N ASN A 188 9.94 6.81 -32.26
CA ASN A 188 11.38 6.88 -31.95
C ASN A 188 11.69 7.17 -30.46
N GLN A 189 10.70 7.71 -29.71
CA GLN A 189 10.81 7.99 -28.28
C GLN A 189 10.40 6.80 -27.41
N MET A 190 9.56 5.89 -27.94
CA MET A 190 9.00 4.79 -27.18
C MET A 190 10.06 3.87 -26.59
N ASN A 191 11.10 3.52 -27.37
CA ASN A 191 12.24 2.74 -26.84
C ASN A 191 12.90 3.40 -25.66
N ALA A 192 13.06 4.74 -25.67
CA ALA A 192 13.63 5.47 -24.58
C ALA A 192 12.74 5.43 -23.32
N VAL A 193 11.40 5.49 -23.47
CA VAL A 193 10.46 5.32 -22.35
C VAL A 193 10.63 3.94 -21.70
N LEU A 194 10.68 2.87 -22.49
CA LEU A 194 10.81 1.50 -22.00
C LEU A 194 12.16 1.27 -21.28
N GLU A 195 13.27 1.80 -21.83
CA GLU A 195 14.58 1.72 -21.17
C GLU A 195 14.65 2.57 -19.88
N ASN A 196 14.03 3.75 -19.87
CA ASN A 196 13.91 4.55 -18.66
C ASN A 196 13.14 3.78 -17.56
N ILE A 197 12.02 3.11 -17.89
CA ILE A 197 11.27 2.27 -16.95
C ILE A 197 12.16 1.17 -16.38
N LYS A 198 12.91 0.44 -17.21
CA LYS A 198 13.83 -0.62 -16.76
C LYS A 198 14.90 -0.07 -15.81
N THR A 199 15.44 1.11 -16.11
CA THR A 199 16.43 1.80 -15.28
C THR A 199 15.84 2.13 -13.90
N SER A 200 14.66 2.73 -13.86
CA SER A 200 13.98 3.10 -12.61
C SER A 200 13.53 1.88 -11.80
N LEU A 201 13.15 0.76 -12.44
CA LEU A 201 12.95 -0.51 -11.75
C LEU A 201 14.24 -1.01 -11.10
N ALA A 202 15.41 -0.89 -11.77
CA ALA A 202 16.70 -1.26 -11.21
C ALA A 202 17.17 -0.34 -10.06
N GLU A 203 16.60 0.86 -9.96
CA GLU A 203 16.79 1.79 -8.82
C GLU A 203 15.91 1.45 -7.61
N GLY A 204 15.03 0.48 -7.72
CA GLY A 204 14.22 -0.04 -6.63
C GLY A 204 12.71 0.11 -6.79
N GLY A 205 12.23 0.51 -7.96
CA GLY A 205 10.79 0.66 -8.23
C GLY A 205 9.98 -0.61 -7.94
N VAL A 206 8.90 -0.46 -7.19
CA VAL A 206 7.94 -1.52 -6.84
C VAL A 206 6.85 -1.58 -7.91
N GLY A 207 7.21 -2.07 -9.11
CA GLY A 207 6.29 -2.06 -10.26
C GLY A 207 6.28 -0.72 -11.02
N ILE A 208 5.27 -0.53 -11.86
CA ILE A 208 5.13 0.59 -12.78
C ILE A 208 3.81 1.30 -12.49
N GLY A 209 3.86 2.56 -12.10
CA GLY A 209 2.69 3.43 -11.91
C GLY A 209 2.27 4.06 -13.23
N VAL A 210 1.01 3.83 -13.64
CA VAL A 210 0.48 4.20 -14.97
C VAL A 210 -0.85 4.94 -14.82
N PRO A 211 -0.84 6.23 -14.44
CA PRO A 211 -2.05 7.05 -14.28
C PRO A 211 -2.55 7.58 -15.63
N ILE A 212 -3.12 6.71 -16.48
CA ILE A 212 -3.53 7.02 -17.86
C ILE A 212 -4.50 8.21 -17.92
N GLY A 213 -5.44 8.30 -16.99
CA GLY A 213 -6.48 9.32 -16.97
C GLY A 213 -5.96 10.77 -16.94
N TYR A 214 -4.72 10.97 -16.53
CA TYR A 214 -4.07 12.28 -16.51
C TYR A 214 -3.32 12.63 -17.80
N LEU A 215 -3.15 11.66 -18.71
CA LEU A 215 -2.40 11.81 -19.96
C LEU A 215 -3.32 11.56 -21.18
N PRO A 216 -4.20 12.53 -21.52
CA PRO A 216 -5.29 12.31 -22.50
C PRO A 216 -4.81 12.00 -23.92
N LYS A 217 -3.53 12.31 -24.25
CA LYS A 217 -2.95 12.05 -25.57
C LYS A 217 -2.23 10.70 -25.69
N THR A 218 -2.23 9.91 -24.61
CA THR A 218 -1.70 8.56 -24.65
C THR A 218 -2.56 7.67 -25.56
N ASN A 219 -1.94 7.11 -26.58
CA ASN A 219 -2.63 6.24 -27.52
C ASN A 219 -2.60 4.76 -27.05
N PRO A 220 -3.50 3.89 -27.56
CA PRO A 220 -3.54 2.48 -27.18
C PRO A 220 -2.24 1.72 -27.46
N LYS A 221 -1.49 2.09 -28.50
CA LYS A 221 -0.20 1.44 -28.81
C LYS A 221 0.82 1.67 -27.71
N GLU A 222 0.95 2.91 -27.19
CA GLU A 222 1.85 3.23 -26.08
C GLU A 222 1.50 2.39 -24.84
N MET A 223 0.21 2.29 -24.51
CA MET A 223 -0.23 1.46 -23.37
C MET A 223 0.10 0.01 -23.58
N TYR A 224 -0.24 -0.54 -24.73
CA TYR A 224 0.07 -1.92 -25.07
C TYR A 224 1.59 -2.24 -24.92
N GLU A 225 2.49 -1.36 -25.40
CA GLU A 225 3.94 -1.55 -25.30
C GLU A 225 4.46 -1.48 -23.84
N VAL A 226 3.87 -0.61 -23.00
CA VAL A 226 4.17 -0.57 -21.55
C VAL A 226 3.72 -1.87 -20.87
N PHE A 227 2.50 -2.34 -21.15
CA PHE A 227 1.98 -3.60 -20.64
C PHE A 227 2.77 -4.81 -21.18
N GLN A 228 3.19 -4.78 -22.44
CA GLN A 228 4.05 -5.81 -23.02
C GLN A 228 5.37 -5.92 -22.26
N LEU A 229 6.06 -4.81 -22.03
CA LEU A 229 7.26 -4.79 -21.19
C LEU A 229 6.96 -5.39 -19.81
N ALA A 230 5.88 -4.95 -19.15
CA ALA A 230 5.52 -5.45 -17.82
C ALA A 230 5.27 -6.96 -17.82
N GLY A 231 4.60 -7.50 -18.85
CA GLY A 231 4.38 -8.93 -19.03
C GLY A 231 5.66 -9.73 -19.27
N GLU A 232 6.57 -9.21 -20.10
CA GLU A 232 7.87 -9.84 -20.40
C GLU A 232 8.75 -9.98 -19.15
N ILE A 233 8.85 -8.91 -18.34
CA ILE A 233 9.70 -8.91 -17.15
C ILE A 233 8.97 -9.31 -15.87
N LYS A 234 7.66 -9.61 -15.94
CA LYS A 234 6.80 -9.90 -14.80
C LYS A 234 6.85 -8.79 -13.75
N SER A 235 6.70 -7.55 -14.20
CA SER A 235 6.52 -6.38 -13.36
C SER A 235 5.02 -6.10 -13.15
N LEU A 236 4.66 -5.60 -11.98
CA LEU A 236 3.28 -5.24 -11.67
C LEU A 236 2.99 -3.83 -12.19
N VAL A 237 1.86 -3.67 -12.90
CA VAL A 237 1.32 -2.37 -13.33
C VAL A 237 0.24 -1.92 -12.35
N PHE A 238 0.36 -0.70 -11.81
CA PHE A 238 -0.67 -0.02 -11.04
C PHE A 238 -1.29 1.06 -11.92
N THR A 239 -2.59 1.01 -12.15
CA THR A 239 -3.18 1.91 -13.12
C THR A 239 -4.44 2.62 -12.64
N HIS A 240 -4.42 3.96 -12.77
CA HIS A 240 -5.60 4.79 -12.85
C HIS A 240 -6.11 4.73 -14.30
N VAL A 241 -7.27 4.15 -14.52
CA VAL A 241 -7.82 3.94 -15.86
C VAL A 241 -8.16 5.27 -16.55
N ARG A 242 -8.31 5.26 -17.85
CA ARG A 242 -8.44 6.44 -18.71
C ARG A 242 -9.61 7.35 -18.34
N GLN A 243 -10.78 6.77 -18.09
CA GLN A 243 -12.01 7.48 -17.73
C GLN A 243 -12.73 6.70 -16.62
N PRO A 244 -13.61 7.35 -15.83
CA PRO A 244 -14.42 6.66 -14.83
C PRO A 244 -15.59 5.91 -15.48
N ASP A 245 -15.28 4.92 -16.29
CA ASP A 245 -16.23 4.10 -17.00
C ASP A 245 -15.77 2.64 -17.18
N ILE A 246 -16.70 1.77 -17.58
CA ILE A 246 -16.43 0.34 -17.75
C ILE A 246 -15.51 0.08 -18.96
N ILE A 247 -15.57 0.89 -20.01
CA ILE A 247 -14.75 0.71 -21.21
C ILE A 247 -13.29 0.89 -20.88
N SER A 248 -12.94 1.89 -20.06
CA SER A 248 -11.58 2.13 -19.60
C SER A 248 -11.05 1.02 -18.68
N ILE A 249 -11.93 0.38 -17.89
CA ILE A 249 -11.57 -0.81 -17.11
C ILE A 249 -11.34 -2.00 -18.05
N GLN A 250 -12.17 -2.18 -19.08
CA GLN A 250 -11.98 -3.21 -20.10
C GLN A 250 -10.68 -3.01 -20.88
N GLU A 251 -10.30 -1.76 -21.21
CA GLU A 251 -9.05 -1.44 -21.90
C GLU A 251 -7.86 -2.05 -21.15
N VAL A 252 -7.71 -1.75 -19.86
CA VAL A 252 -6.54 -2.21 -19.08
C VAL A 252 -6.59 -3.71 -18.78
N ILE A 253 -7.77 -4.30 -18.64
CA ILE A 253 -7.93 -5.76 -18.51
C ILE A 253 -7.51 -6.44 -19.83
N ALA A 254 -7.90 -5.89 -20.99
CA ALA A 254 -7.51 -6.42 -22.29
C ALA A 254 -5.99 -6.34 -22.48
N ASP A 255 -5.37 -5.19 -22.21
CA ASP A 255 -3.91 -5.04 -22.28
C ASP A 255 -3.19 -6.05 -21.36
N ALA A 256 -3.63 -6.19 -20.11
CA ALA A 256 -3.05 -7.13 -19.16
C ALA A 256 -3.20 -8.60 -19.63
N THR A 257 -4.37 -8.99 -20.14
CA THR A 257 -4.63 -10.36 -20.58
C THR A 257 -3.87 -10.71 -21.86
N LEU A 258 -3.80 -9.81 -22.84
CA LEU A 258 -3.08 -10.01 -24.09
C LEU A 258 -1.56 -10.08 -23.91
N THR A 259 -1.02 -9.33 -22.95
CA THR A 259 0.43 -9.27 -22.68
C THR A 259 0.86 -10.17 -21.51
N ASN A 260 -0.08 -10.77 -20.78
CA ASN A 260 0.16 -11.51 -19.55
C ASN A 260 0.90 -10.67 -18.49
N ALA A 261 0.60 -9.37 -18.42
CA ALA A 261 1.12 -8.45 -17.46
C ALA A 261 0.36 -8.55 -16.13
N PRO A 262 1.01 -8.65 -14.97
CA PRO A 262 0.36 -8.48 -13.69
C PRO A 262 -0.23 -7.07 -13.58
N LEU A 263 -1.51 -6.95 -13.18
CA LEU A 263 -2.24 -5.68 -13.13
C LEU A 263 -2.89 -5.45 -11.76
N HIS A 264 -2.78 -4.23 -11.26
CA HIS A 264 -3.56 -3.72 -10.13
C HIS A 264 -4.32 -2.47 -10.58
N ILE A 265 -5.65 -2.58 -10.63
CA ILE A 265 -6.53 -1.44 -10.93
C ILE A 265 -6.78 -0.69 -9.63
N VAL A 266 -6.32 0.56 -9.55
CA VAL A 266 -6.45 1.36 -8.32
C VAL A 266 -7.86 1.95 -8.18
N HIS A 267 -8.27 2.25 -6.94
CA HIS A 267 -9.52 2.94 -6.56
C HIS A 267 -10.73 2.64 -7.47
N ILE A 268 -11.05 1.35 -7.66
CA ILE A 268 -12.11 0.89 -8.57
C ILE A 268 -13.46 1.57 -8.31
N ASN A 269 -13.75 2.00 -7.08
CA ASN A 269 -14.96 2.70 -6.70
C ASN A 269 -15.16 4.02 -7.46
N SER A 270 -14.10 4.85 -7.56
CA SER A 270 -14.16 6.13 -8.29
C SER A 270 -14.10 5.96 -9.80
N MET A 271 -13.54 4.85 -10.28
CA MET A 271 -13.41 4.58 -11.73
C MET A 271 -14.59 3.80 -12.32
N SER A 272 -15.40 3.16 -11.49
CA SER A 272 -16.59 2.44 -11.96
C SER A 272 -17.91 3.11 -11.59
N LEU A 273 -17.91 4.00 -10.58
CA LEU A 273 -19.10 4.70 -10.08
C LEU A 273 -20.26 3.73 -9.81
N GLY A 274 -21.43 3.97 -10.43
CA GLY A 274 -22.63 3.12 -10.30
C GLY A 274 -22.47 1.71 -10.87
N ASN A 275 -21.40 1.44 -11.63
CA ASN A 275 -21.10 0.13 -12.20
C ASN A 275 -20.12 -0.70 -11.36
N ILE A 276 -19.96 -0.37 -10.06
CA ILE A 276 -18.97 -1.01 -9.17
C ILE A 276 -19.09 -2.54 -9.16
N GLN A 277 -20.31 -3.09 -9.15
CA GLN A 277 -20.51 -4.54 -9.14
C GLN A 277 -20.00 -5.18 -10.45
N LEU A 278 -20.33 -4.60 -11.61
CA LEU A 278 -19.86 -5.08 -12.90
C LEU A 278 -18.33 -5.04 -13.00
N ALA A 279 -17.70 -3.96 -12.52
CA ALA A 279 -16.25 -3.83 -12.52
C ALA A 279 -15.59 -4.92 -11.67
N ILE A 280 -16.13 -5.19 -10.47
CA ILE A 280 -15.66 -6.26 -9.59
C ILE A 280 -15.85 -7.63 -10.23
N ASP A 281 -17.00 -7.88 -10.87
CA ASP A 281 -17.29 -9.15 -11.55
C ASP A 281 -16.30 -9.39 -12.71
N MET A 282 -15.90 -8.34 -13.43
CA MET A 282 -14.89 -8.43 -14.49
C MET A 282 -13.50 -8.80 -13.93
N VAL A 283 -13.07 -8.19 -12.81
CA VAL A 283 -11.82 -8.54 -12.14
C VAL A 283 -11.88 -10.00 -11.65
N ASN A 284 -12.97 -10.41 -11.01
CA ASN A 284 -13.15 -11.78 -10.54
C ASN A 284 -13.16 -12.80 -11.70
N ALA A 285 -13.77 -12.44 -12.83
CA ALA A 285 -13.77 -13.29 -14.02
C ALA A 285 -12.35 -13.45 -14.60
N ALA A 286 -11.56 -12.38 -14.64
CA ALA A 286 -10.17 -12.43 -15.08
C ALA A 286 -9.33 -13.34 -14.14
N GLN A 287 -9.48 -13.20 -12.82
CA GLN A 287 -8.81 -14.05 -11.83
C GLN A 287 -9.21 -15.52 -11.97
N LYS A 288 -10.50 -15.81 -12.18
CA LYS A 288 -11.00 -17.17 -12.43
C LYS A 288 -10.38 -17.81 -13.68
N ASN A 289 -10.04 -17.00 -14.66
CA ASN A 289 -9.32 -17.40 -15.88
C ASN A 289 -7.79 -17.33 -15.71
N HIS A 290 -7.29 -17.28 -14.45
CA HIS A 290 -5.88 -17.31 -14.09
C HIS A 290 -5.05 -16.10 -14.54
N PHE A 291 -5.68 -14.97 -14.87
CA PHE A 291 -4.97 -13.73 -15.09
C PHE A 291 -4.63 -13.06 -13.75
N ASP A 292 -3.43 -12.52 -13.65
CA ASP A 292 -2.93 -11.85 -12.44
C ASP A 292 -3.42 -10.40 -12.36
N ILE A 293 -4.72 -10.24 -12.07
CA ILE A 293 -5.39 -8.94 -11.98
C ILE A 293 -5.99 -8.78 -10.58
N SER A 294 -5.85 -7.60 -9.99
CA SER A 294 -6.41 -7.27 -8.68
C SER A 294 -6.89 -5.82 -8.63
N THR A 295 -7.56 -5.45 -7.55
CA THR A 295 -8.08 -4.09 -7.37
C THR A 295 -8.21 -3.71 -5.90
N GLU A 296 -8.37 -2.41 -5.66
CA GLU A 296 -8.58 -1.79 -4.36
C GLU A 296 -9.66 -0.71 -4.42
N LEU A 297 -10.06 -0.24 -3.25
CA LEU A 297 -10.93 0.92 -3.07
C LEU A 297 -10.59 1.69 -1.79
N TYR A 298 -11.03 2.94 -1.70
CA TYR A 298 -11.04 3.71 -0.46
C TYR A 298 -12.45 3.89 0.11
N SER A 299 -12.52 4.12 1.42
CA SER A 299 -13.76 4.03 2.21
C SER A 299 -14.62 5.30 2.24
N TYR A 300 -14.35 6.31 1.41
CA TYR A 300 -15.04 7.60 1.35
C TYR A 300 -15.82 7.78 0.05
N THR A 301 -16.83 8.67 0.08
CA THR A 301 -17.74 8.92 -1.03
C THR A 301 -17.30 10.06 -1.96
N ALA A 302 -16.12 10.62 -1.75
CA ALA A 302 -15.57 11.67 -2.60
C ALA A 302 -14.20 11.22 -3.16
N ALA A 303 -13.84 11.77 -4.30
CA ALA A 303 -12.51 11.67 -4.88
C ALA A 303 -11.75 13.00 -4.72
N SER A 304 -10.46 13.04 -5.04
CA SER A 304 -9.67 14.28 -5.00
C SER A 304 -8.61 14.25 -6.08
N THR A 305 -8.46 15.37 -6.78
CA THR A 305 -7.44 15.55 -7.83
C THR A 305 -7.12 17.03 -8.03
N ARG A 306 -6.24 17.33 -9.00
CA ARG A 306 -5.95 18.71 -9.40
C ARG A 306 -7.04 19.24 -10.34
N LEU A 307 -7.49 20.48 -10.12
CA LEU A 307 -8.51 21.11 -10.95
C LEU A 307 -8.06 21.35 -12.40
N GLN A 308 -6.73 21.43 -12.64
CA GLN A 308 -6.15 21.57 -13.98
C GLN A 308 -6.05 20.23 -14.74
N SER A 309 -6.38 19.11 -14.11
CA SER A 309 -6.26 17.80 -14.76
C SER A 309 -7.20 17.67 -15.97
N ALA A 310 -6.87 16.74 -16.85
CA ALA A 310 -7.67 16.39 -18.01
C ALA A 310 -9.09 15.90 -17.68
N MET A 311 -9.33 15.48 -16.43
CA MET A 311 -10.65 15.11 -15.94
C MET A 311 -11.70 16.20 -16.11
N PHE A 312 -11.29 17.47 -16.07
CA PHE A 312 -12.17 18.65 -16.16
C PHE A 312 -12.18 19.31 -17.55
N GLU A 313 -11.75 18.60 -18.60
CA GLU A 313 -11.96 19.01 -19.98
C GLU A 313 -13.46 18.97 -20.36
N ASP A 314 -13.81 19.60 -21.46
CA ASP A 314 -15.20 19.74 -21.92
C ASP A 314 -16.01 18.43 -21.78
N GLY A 315 -17.26 18.55 -21.30
CA GLY A 315 -18.15 17.42 -21.03
C GLY A 315 -17.89 16.69 -19.70
N TRP A 316 -17.03 17.22 -18.80
CA TRP A 316 -16.73 16.56 -17.53
C TRP A 316 -17.96 16.35 -16.64
N GLN A 317 -18.92 17.27 -16.66
CA GLN A 317 -20.13 17.17 -15.83
C GLN A 317 -20.95 15.94 -16.21
N GLU A 318 -21.11 15.68 -17.48
CA GLU A 318 -21.83 14.52 -17.98
C GLU A 318 -21.05 13.21 -17.68
N ARG A 319 -19.73 13.21 -17.94
CA ARG A 319 -18.86 12.03 -17.67
C ARG A 319 -18.84 11.63 -16.20
N LEU A 320 -18.77 12.61 -15.29
CA LEU A 320 -18.72 12.36 -13.86
C LEU A 320 -20.10 12.30 -13.20
N GLY A 321 -21.15 12.76 -13.88
CA GLY A 321 -22.52 12.83 -13.34
C GLY A 321 -22.67 13.84 -12.22
N ILE A 322 -21.86 14.91 -12.18
CA ILE A 322 -21.84 15.93 -11.12
C ILE A 322 -21.85 17.34 -11.69
N SER A 323 -22.08 18.31 -10.83
CA SER A 323 -22.13 19.74 -11.14
C SER A 323 -21.00 20.51 -10.44
N TYR A 324 -20.92 21.82 -10.68
CA TYR A 324 -19.98 22.69 -9.96
C TYR A 324 -20.17 22.62 -8.45
N GLY A 325 -21.42 22.57 -7.95
CA GLY A 325 -21.73 22.49 -6.52
C GLY A 325 -21.28 21.21 -5.83
N ASP A 326 -20.94 20.16 -6.58
CA ASP A 326 -20.39 18.92 -6.04
C ASP A 326 -18.85 18.98 -5.89
N LEU A 327 -18.23 20.06 -6.37
CA LEU A 327 -16.81 20.33 -6.24
C LEU A 327 -16.54 21.20 -5.00
N GLN A 328 -15.60 20.75 -4.17
CA GLN A 328 -15.15 21.49 -2.98
C GLN A 328 -13.70 21.90 -3.14
N TRP A 329 -13.45 23.21 -3.13
CA TRP A 329 -12.09 23.77 -3.19
C TRP A 329 -11.33 23.46 -1.91
N GLN A 330 -10.24 22.71 -2.01
CA GLN A 330 -9.51 22.24 -0.82
C GLN A 330 -8.96 23.38 0.04
N ALA A 331 -8.52 24.48 -0.56
CA ALA A 331 -7.86 25.55 0.18
C ALA A 331 -8.81 26.29 1.14
N THR A 332 -10.10 26.40 0.82
CA THR A 332 -11.09 27.17 1.61
C THR A 332 -12.24 26.31 2.11
N GLY A 333 -12.46 25.12 1.54
CA GLY A 333 -13.62 24.28 1.82
C GLY A 333 -14.90 24.69 1.10
N GLU A 334 -14.89 25.76 0.29
CA GLU A 334 -16.08 26.25 -0.42
C GLU A 334 -16.53 25.31 -1.54
N ARG A 335 -17.85 25.26 -1.78
CA ARG A 335 -18.43 24.62 -2.96
C ARG A 335 -18.37 25.57 -4.15
N LEU A 336 -18.04 25.03 -5.33
CA LEU A 336 -17.82 25.87 -6.50
C LEU A 336 -19.11 26.29 -7.20
N THR A 337 -19.05 27.47 -7.84
CA THR A 337 -19.91 27.92 -8.92
C THR A 337 -19.14 27.82 -10.25
N LYS A 338 -19.80 28.12 -11.37
CA LYS A 338 -19.11 28.18 -12.68
C LYS A 338 -17.98 29.22 -12.65
N GLU A 339 -18.22 30.39 -12.07
CA GLU A 339 -17.25 31.49 -12.01
C GLU A 339 -16.03 31.13 -11.15
N THR A 340 -16.24 30.53 -9.96
CA THR A 340 -15.14 30.10 -9.09
C THR A 340 -14.38 28.90 -9.66
N PHE A 341 -15.06 27.99 -10.38
CA PHE A 341 -14.41 26.92 -11.12
C PHE A 341 -13.46 27.46 -12.18
N GLU A 342 -13.92 28.39 -13.05
CA GLU A 342 -13.08 28.99 -14.09
C GLU A 342 -11.90 29.77 -13.49
N LYS A 343 -12.11 30.47 -12.38
CA LYS A 343 -11.06 31.15 -11.63
C LYS A 343 -10.00 30.18 -11.13
N TYR A 344 -10.41 29.19 -10.32
CA TYR A 344 -9.47 28.28 -9.67
C TYR A 344 -8.81 27.30 -10.65
N ARG A 345 -9.46 26.99 -11.78
CA ARG A 345 -8.81 26.20 -12.85
C ARG A 345 -7.60 26.92 -13.43
N LYS A 346 -7.61 28.26 -13.47
CA LYS A 346 -6.45 29.07 -13.90
C LYS A 346 -5.39 29.18 -12.82
N GLU A 347 -5.81 29.34 -11.56
CA GLU A 347 -4.89 29.45 -10.42
C GLU A 347 -4.19 28.12 -10.12
N GLY A 348 -4.91 27.02 -10.27
CA GLY A 348 -4.42 25.68 -9.94
C GLY A 348 -4.56 25.33 -8.47
N GLY A 349 -4.79 24.05 -8.22
CA GLY A 349 -4.91 23.51 -6.87
C GLY A 349 -5.71 22.23 -6.82
N ILE A 350 -5.97 21.74 -5.60
CA ILE A 350 -6.65 20.48 -5.36
C ILE A 350 -8.16 20.72 -5.16
N ILE A 351 -8.94 19.84 -5.75
CA ILE A 351 -10.39 19.80 -5.63
C ILE A 351 -10.84 18.46 -5.00
N ILE A 352 -11.87 18.49 -4.17
CA ILE A 352 -12.58 17.31 -3.67
C ILE A 352 -13.88 17.18 -4.46
N MET A 353 -14.15 16.02 -5.02
CA MET A 353 -15.29 15.73 -5.88
C MET A 353 -16.26 14.79 -5.15
N HIS A 354 -17.42 15.29 -4.74
CA HIS A 354 -18.46 14.50 -4.07
C HIS A 354 -19.32 13.76 -5.12
N MET A 355 -18.78 12.64 -5.62
CA MET A 355 -19.32 11.98 -6.81
C MET A 355 -19.78 10.54 -6.61
N MET A 356 -19.56 9.95 -5.43
CA MET A 356 -19.89 8.55 -5.18
C MET A 356 -21.00 8.41 -4.13
N LYS A 357 -21.81 7.38 -4.28
CA LYS A 357 -22.90 7.06 -3.35
C LYS A 357 -22.44 6.06 -2.28
N PRO A 358 -22.96 6.14 -1.04
CA PRO A 358 -22.62 5.23 0.04
C PRO A 358 -22.78 3.74 -0.29
N GLU A 359 -23.81 3.39 -1.06
CA GLU A 359 -24.08 2.00 -1.46
C GLU A 359 -22.98 1.43 -2.36
N TRP A 360 -22.33 2.24 -3.20
CA TRP A 360 -21.21 1.79 -4.05
C TRP A 360 -19.97 1.46 -3.21
N ILE A 361 -19.70 2.28 -2.18
CA ILE A 361 -18.61 2.02 -1.25
C ILE A 361 -18.86 0.74 -0.46
N LYS A 362 -20.10 0.56 0.06
CA LYS A 362 -20.49 -0.66 0.78
C LYS A 362 -20.35 -1.91 -0.09
N ALA A 363 -20.81 -1.86 -1.34
CA ALA A 363 -20.70 -2.98 -2.27
C ALA A 363 -19.24 -3.39 -2.48
N GLY A 364 -18.33 -2.42 -2.69
CA GLY A 364 -16.91 -2.69 -2.85
C GLY A 364 -16.23 -3.19 -1.58
N ILE A 365 -16.57 -2.64 -0.40
CA ILE A 365 -16.04 -3.11 0.90
C ILE A 365 -16.47 -4.55 1.17
N ALA A 366 -17.74 -4.90 0.89
CA ALA A 366 -18.27 -6.25 1.08
C ALA A 366 -17.69 -7.28 0.10
N ALA A 367 -17.31 -6.85 -1.10
CA ALA A 367 -16.85 -7.76 -2.15
C ALA A 367 -15.56 -8.46 -1.76
N SER A 368 -15.48 -9.79 -1.95
CA SER A 368 -14.25 -10.56 -1.80
C SER A 368 -13.23 -10.12 -2.89
N GLY A 369 -11.93 -10.20 -2.58
CA GLY A 369 -10.88 -9.90 -3.56
C GLY A 369 -10.57 -8.42 -3.78
N VAL A 370 -11.35 -7.49 -3.20
CA VAL A 370 -11.10 -6.05 -3.26
C VAL A 370 -10.31 -5.63 -2.01
N MET A 371 -9.14 -5.02 -2.19
CA MET A 371 -8.29 -4.52 -1.10
C MET A 371 -8.76 -3.15 -0.62
N ILE A 372 -8.28 -2.74 0.55
CA ILE A 372 -8.46 -1.38 1.08
C ILE A 372 -7.16 -0.62 0.89
N ALA A 373 -7.26 0.57 0.29
CA ALA A 373 -6.18 1.54 0.21
C ALA A 373 -6.73 2.94 0.47
N SER A 374 -5.89 3.93 0.72
CA SER A 374 -6.40 5.25 1.10
C SER A 374 -6.56 6.21 -0.07
N ASP A 375 -5.71 6.11 -1.08
CA ASP A 375 -5.53 7.16 -2.09
C ASP A 375 -5.25 8.52 -1.40
N GLY A 376 -4.44 8.45 -0.32
CA GLY A 376 -4.18 9.54 0.61
C GLY A 376 -3.41 10.69 -0.03
N MET A 377 -3.98 11.89 -0.05
CA MET A 377 -3.42 13.09 -0.66
C MET A 377 -2.29 13.69 0.19
N PRO A 378 -1.41 14.51 -0.40
CA PRO A 378 -0.47 15.33 0.34
C PRO A 378 -1.15 16.19 1.41
N TYR A 379 -0.42 16.46 2.51
CA TYR A 379 -0.94 17.24 3.63
C TYR A 379 -1.40 18.63 3.20
N ALA A 380 -2.60 18.97 3.60
CA ALA A 380 -3.11 20.33 3.69
C ALA A 380 -4.16 20.38 4.82
N PRO A 381 -4.44 21.54 5.43
CA PRO A 381 -5.40 21.63 6.55
C PRO A 381 -6.78 21.02 6.21
N LEU A 382 -7.28 21.28 5.01
CA LEU A 382 -8.55 20.73 4.50
C LEU A 382 -8.32 19.67 3.41
N ALA A 383 -7.24 18.89 3.50
CA ALA A 383 -7.04 17.75 2.62
C ALA A 383 -8.17 16.73 2.78
N HIS A 384 -8.38 15.93 1.75
CA HIS A 384 -9.40 14.89 1.78
C HIS A 384 -9.22 13.99 3.02
N PRO A 385 -10.26 13.70 3.81
CA PRO A 385 -10.16 12.94 5.06
C PRO A 385 -9.58 11.53 4.90
N ARG A 386 -9.59 10.94 3.69
CA ARG A 386 -9.00 9.63 3.38
C ARG A 386 -7.49 9.56 3.69
N THR A 387 -6.79 10.71 3.70
CA THR A 387 -5.38 10.80 4.08
C THR A 387 -5.11 10.36 5.53
N ALA A 388 -6.12 10.50 6.41
CA ALA A 388 -5.95 10.36 7.86
C ALA A 388 -6.85 9.30 8.52
N GLY A 389 -7.78 8.67 7.80
CA GLY A 389 -8.79 7.86 8.49
C GLY A 389 -9.39 6.70 7.69
N THR A 390 -8.82 6.30 6.55
CA THR A 390 -9.40 5.24 5.70
C THR A 390 -9.53 3.91 6.44
N PHE A 391 -8.50 3.49 7.14
CA PHE A 391 -8.43 2.17 7.80
C PHE A 391 -9.27 2.14 9.08
N SER A 392 -9.17 3.16 9.91
CA SER A 392 -10.01 3.31 11.10
C SER A 392 -11.49 3.45 10.73
N ARG A 393 -11.82 4.12 9.62
CA ARG A 393 -13.19 4.19 9.11
C ARG A 393 -13.74 2.81 8.72
N VAL A 394 -12.91 1.95 8.10
CA VAL A 394 -13.34 0.58 7.79
C VAL A 394 -13.66 -0.16 9.08
N LEU A 395 -12.81 -0.09 10.10
CA LEU A 395 -13.01 -0.77 11.38
C LEU A 395 -14.20 -0.18 12.19
N GLY A 396 -14.29 1.14 12.27
CA GLY A 396 -15.33 1.81 13.02
C GLY A 396 -16.69 1.75 12.33
N LYS A 397 -16.79 2.37 11.16
CA LYS A 397 -18.04 2.52 10.45
C LYS A 397 -18.53 1.20 9.84
N TYR A 398 -17.69 0.54 9.03
CA TYR A 398 -18.17 -0.58 8.20
C TYR A 398 -18.12 -1.94 8.90
N VAL A 399 -17.23 -2.13 9.90
CA VAL A 399 -17.21 -3.36 10.72
C VAL A 399 -18.15 -3.20 11.91
N ARG A 400 -17.90 -2.21 12.81
CA ARG A 400 -18.61 -2.10 14.09
C ARG A 400 -20.03 -1.57 13.96
N GLU A 401 -20.23 -0.45 13.25
CA GLU A 401 -21.51 0.28 13.22
C GLU A 401 -22.45 -0.32 12.18
N GLU A 402 -22.03 -0.40 10.92
CA GLU A 402 -22.88 -0.80 9.79
C GLU A 402 -22.85 -2.31 9.50
N LYS A 403 -21.86 -3.04 10.04
CA LYS A 403 -21.71 -4.51 9.88
C LYS A 403 -21.70 -4.98 8.41
N VAL A 404 -21.08 -4.18 7.55
CA VAL A 404 -20.95 -4.46 6.12
C VAL A 404 -19.96 -5.62 5.87
N ILE A 405 -18.94 -5.73 6.72
CA ILE A 405 -17.91 -6.74 6.68
C ILE A 405 -17.53 -7.15 8.11
N ASP A 406 -17.09 -8.40 8.31
CA ASP A 406 -16.55 -8.86 9.59
C ASP A 406 -15.12 -8.37 9.83
N LEU A 407 -14.69 -8.38 11.09
CA LEU A 407 -13.39 -7.87 11.50
C LEU A 407 -12.22 -8.60 10.86
N ASN A 408 -12.27 -9.93 10.77
CA ASN A 408 -11.18 -10.74 10.23
C ASN A 408 -11.00 -10.46 8.74
N SER A 409 -12.09 -10.40 7.97
CA SER A 409 -12.08 -10.03 6.55
C SER A 409 -11.59 -8.59 6.34
N ALA A 410 -11.95 -7.65 7.20
CA ALA A 410 -11.45 -6.28 7.12
C ALA A 410 -9.93 -6.23 7.34
N ILE A 411 -9.40 -6.91 8.37
CA ILE A 411 -7.97 -7.01 8.63
C ILE A 411 -7.27 -7.68 7.43
N GLU A 412 -7.81 -8.76 6.87
CA GLU A 412 -7.24 -9.44 5.70
C GLU A 412 -7.07 -8.49 4.51
N LYS A 413 -8.10 -7.66 4.21
CA LYS A 413 -8.08 -6.66 3.12
C LYS A 413 -7.09 -5.53 3.33
N MET A 414 -6.75 -5.23 4.57
CA MET A 414 -5.84 -4.14 4.96
C MET A 414 -4.40 -4.62 5.22
N THR A 415 -4.14 -5.93 5.24
CA THR A 415 -2.84 -6.49 5.66
C THR A 415 -2.34 -7.59 4.74
N LEU A 416 -2.94 -8.79 4.81
CA LEU A 416 -2.47 -9.98 4.09
C LEU A 416 -2.65 -9.84 2.58
N MET A 417 -3.80 -9.36 2.12
CA MET A 417 -4.06 -9.21 0.69
C MET A 417 -3.06 -8.25 0.00
N PRO A 418 -2.83 -7.01 0.51
CA PRO A 418 -1.82 -6.14 -0.08
C PRO A 418 -0.39 -6.71 0.04
N ALA A 419 -0.04 -7.40 1.14
CA ALA A 419 1.25 -8.07 1.26
C ALA A 419 1.42 -9.14 0.18
N LYS A 420 0.45 -10.04 0.03
CA LYS A 420 0.45 -11.10 -1.00
C LYS A 420 0.49 -10.53 -2.41
N ARG A 421 -0.22 -9.43 -2.66
CA ARG A 421 -0.19 -8.76 -3.98
C ARG A 421 1.23 -8.37 -4.38
N LEU A 422 2.03 -7.95 -3.42
CA LEU A 422 3.40 -7.46 -3.67
C LEU A 422 4.49 -8.52 -3.58
N GLU A 423 4.26 -9.72 -3.04
CA GLU A 423 5.30 -10.74 -2.83
C GLU A 423 6.07 -11.10 -4.11
N GLY A 424 5.39 -11.12 -5.25
CA GLY A 424 6.00 -11.42 -6.54
C GLY A 424 6.91 -10.33 -7.10
N ILE A 425 6.73 -9.08 -6.65
CA ILE A 425 7.49 -7.92 -7.09
C ILE A 425 8.42 -7.36 -6.00
N SER A 426 8.13 -7.60 -4.73
CA SER A 426 8.93 -7.19 -3.57
C SER A 426 9.02 -8.36 -2.58
N PRO A 427 10.10 -9.17 -2.61
CA PRO A 427 10.19 -10.39 -1.80
C PRO A 427 10.09 -10.18 -0.29
N MET A 428 10.45 -8.99 0.21
CA MET A 428 10.35 -8.66 1.64
C MET A 428 8.89 -8.62 2.14
N MET A 429 7.91 -8.44 1.25
CA MET A 429 6.50 -8.44 1.62
C MET A 429 6.00 -9.80 2.11
N ARG A 430 6.73 -10.89 1.89
CA ARG A 430 6.45 -12.22 2.46
C ARG A 430 6.47 -12.25 3.98
N PHE A 431 7.15 -11.31 4.61
CA PHE A 431 7.25 -11.21 6.06
C PHE A 431 6.26 -10.21 6.67
N LYS A 432 5.49 -9.47 5.84
CA LYS A 432 4.53 -8.45 6.27
C LYS A 432 3.08 -8.93 6.17
N GLY A 433 2.17 -8.24 6.84
CA GLY A 433 0.74 -8.54 6.81
C GLY A 433 0.33 -9.82 7.55
N ARG A 434 1.18 -10.33 8.46
CA ARG A 434 1.02 -11.60 9.19
C ARG A 434 1.35 -11.46 10.67
N MET A 435 0.60 -12.19 11.52
CA MET A 435 0.94 -12.40 12.93
C MET A 435 1.45 -13.82 13.10
N GLN A 436 2.70 -14.07 12.68
CA GLN A 436 3.33 -15.40 12.71
C GLN A 436 4.77 -15.31 13.21
N VAL A 437 5.27 -16.38 13.83
CA VAL A 437 6.68 -16.47 14.22
C VAL A 437 7.58 -16.34 12.97
N GLY A 438 8.56 -15.43 13.02
CA GLY A 438 9.44 -15.11 11.91
C GLY A 438 8.93 -13.98 11.01
N ALA A 439 7.68 -13.55 11.12
CA ALA A 439 7.19 -12.35 10.43
C ALA A 439 7.82 -11.07 10.99
N ASP A 440 7.78 -10.00 10.20
CA ASP A 440 8.20 -8.69 10.67
C ASP A 440 7.33 -8.25 11.86
N ALA A 441 7.94 -7.64 12.87
CA ALA A 441 7.22 -7.05 13.97
C ALA A 441 6.65 -5.67 13.55
N ASP A 442 5.81 -5.70 12.52
CA ASP A 442 4.95 -4.62 12.08
C ASP A 442 3.54 -4.93 12.59
N ILE A 443 3.10 -4.24 13.63
CA ILE A 443 1.92 -4.61 14.41
C ILE A 443 1.07 -3.39 14.71
N THR A 444 -0.24 -3.49 14.47
CA THR A 444 -1.23 -2.49 14.87
C THR A 444 -2.10 -3.04 15.99
N ILE A 445 -2.21 -2.27 17.07
CA ILE A 445 -2.98 -2.63 18.27
C ILE A 445 -4.05 -1.58 18.48
N PHE A 446 -5.31 -1.99 18.47
CA PHE A 446 -6.43 -1.06 18.52
C PHE A 446 -7.57 -1.56 19.42
N ASN A 447 -8.36 -0.61 19.92
CA ASN A 447 -9.58 -0.91 20.65
C ASN A 447 -10.75 -1.11 19.67
N PRO A 448 -11.29 -2.33 19.51
CA PRO A 448 -12.35 -2.60 18.54
C PRO A 448 -13.66 -1.86 18.86
N ASN A 449 -13.86 -1.41 20.10
CA ASN A 449 -15.07 -0.72 20.54
C ASN A 449 -15.04 0.80 20.27
N THR A 450 -13.84 1.37 20.08
CA THR A 450 -13.69 2.84 19.96
C THR A 450 -13.01 3.29 18.66
N VAL A 451 -12.31 2.39 17.94
CA VAL A 451 -11.60 2.75 16.72
C VAL A 451 -12.55 3.40 15.69
N ILE A 452 -12.18 4.60 15.23
CA ILE A 452 -12.96 5.40 14.26
C ILE A 452 -12.11 6.52 13.66
N ASP A 453 -12.41 6.90 12.42
CA ASP A 453 -11.88 8.10 11.79
C ASP A 453 -12.50 9.38 12.40
N LYS A 454 -11.72 10.47 12.43
CA LYS A 454 -12.16 11.79 12.97
C LYS A 454 -12.03 12.90 11.95
N ALA A 455 -11.26 12.69 10.88
CA ALA A 455 -11.14 13.64 9.78
C ALA A 455 -12.46 13.79 9.02
N THR A 456 -12.82 15.02 8.63
CA THR A 456 -14.03 15.31 7.85
C THR A 456 -13.73 16.29 6.72
N PHE A 457 -14.64 16.38 5.77
CA PHE A 457 -14.51 17.32 4.64
C PHE A 457 -14.61 18.79 5.07
N GLU A 458 -15.25 19.06 6.21
CA GLU A 458 -15.53 20.42 6.72
C GLU A 458 -14.46 20.88 7.72
N LYS A 459 -13.91 19.97 8.52
CA LYS A 459 -12.94 20.29 9.60
C LYS A 459 -11.52 19.94 9.20
N GLY A 460 -11.34 19.23 8.07
CA GLY A 460 -10.04 18.78 7.60
C GLY A 460 -9.49 17.56 8.32
N LEU A 461 -8.17 17.43 8.30
CA LEU A 461 -7.47 16.27 8.85
C LEU A 461 -7.48 16.28 10.38
N ALA A 462 -7.71 15.10 10.94
CA ALA A 462 -7.60 14.82 12.37
C ALA A 462 -7.09 13.39 12.54
N PHE A 463 -6.38 13.11 13.63
CA PHE A 463 -5.95 11.76 13.96
C PHE A 463 -7.16 10.86 14.26
N SER A 464 -7.11 9.63 13.80
CA SER A 464 -8.08 8.59 14.17
C SER A 464 -8.01 8.31 15.68
N GLU A 465 -9.12 7.86 16.26
CA GLU A 465 -9.20 7.43 17.66
C GLU A 465 -9.20 5.89 17.76
N GLY A 466 -8.73 5.36 18.88
CA GLY A 466 -8.79 3.93 19.20
C GLY A 466 -7.63 3.10 18.64
N ILE A 467 -6.69 3.68 17.89
CA ILE A 467 -5.39 3.07 17.61
C ILE A 467 -4.50 3.37 18.81
N GLU A 468 -4.15 2.32 19.58
CA GLU A 468 -3.45 2.47 20.86
C GLU A 468 -1.92 2.35 20.70
N TYR A 469 -1.46 1.38 19.90
CA TYR A 469 -0.04 1.17 19.63
C TYR A 469 0.17 0.80 18.18
N VAL A 470 1.27 1.31 17.61
CA VAL A 470 1.80 0.84 16.32
C VAL A 470 3.28 0.55 16.50
N ILE A 471 3.66 -0.68 16.17
CA ILE A 471 5.05 -1.15 16.18
C ILE A 471 5.48 -1.27 14.72
N VAL A 472 6.58 -0.63 14.38
CA VAL A 472 7.18 -0.67 13.03
C VAL A 472 8.57 -1.27 13.16
N ASN A 473 8.82 -2.38 12.47
CA ASN A 473 10.10 -3.11 12.54
C ASN A 473 10.58 -3.35 14.01
N GLY A 474 9.64 -3.71 14.89
CA GLY A 474 9.93 -4.00 16.31
C GLY A 474 10.09 -2.78 17.23
N VAL A 475 9.82 -1.57 16.74
CA VAL A 475 9.95 -0.33 17.51
C VAL A 475 8.58 0.36 17.62
N PHE A 476 8.22 0.82 18.83
CA PHE A 476 7.00 1.61 19.01
C PHE A 476 7.12 2.95 18.28
N ALA A 477 6.36 3.13 17.21
CA ALA A 477 6.21 4.40 16.52
C ALA A 477 5.01 5.20 17.07
N LEU A 478 3.96 4.48 17.56
CA LEU A 478 2.82 5.04 18.30
C LEU A 478 2.66 4.29 19.63
N LYS A 479 2.44 5.01 20.72
CA LYS A 479 2.25 4.42 22.06
C LYS A 479 1.19 5.19 22.84
N ASN A 480 0.17 4.48 23.34
CA ASN A 480 -0.98 5.06 24.03
C ASN A 480 -1.63 6.18 23.19
N GLY A 481 -1.85 5.93 21.89
CA GLY A 481 -2.46 6.87 20.96
C GLY A 481 -1.62 8.11 20.64
N LYS A 482 -0.31 8.13 20.97
CA LYS A 482 0.59 9.26 20.72
C LYS A 482 1.81 8.85 19.94
N THR A 483 2.20 9.65 18.95
CA THR A 483 3.45 9.47 18.19
C THR A 483 4.64 9.49 19.14
N VAL A 484 5.55 8.52 19.00
CA VAL A 484 6.81 8.49 19.76
C VAL A 484 7.81 9.39 19.04
N ASN A 485 8.17 10.50 19.70
CA ASN A 485 9.06 11.51 19.13
C ASN A 485 10.42 10.93 18.72
N ASN A 486 10.98 11.43 17.63
CA ASN A 486 12.31 11.06 17.10
C ASN A 486 12.47 9.56 16.82
N THR A 487 11.36 8.87 16.53
CA THR A 487 11.37 7.46 16.13
C THR A 487 11.21 7.38 14.63
N PHE A 488 12.25 6.92 13.93
CA PHE A 488 12.28 6.74 12.48
C PHE A 488 12.51 5.25 12.17
N ALA A 489 11.50 4.43 12.44
CA ALA A 489 11.59 2.99 12.34
C ALA A 489 11.32 2.46 10.92
N GLY A 490 10.83 3.32 10.02
CA GLY A 490 10.46 2.94 8.67
C GLY A 490 11.65 2.52 7.81
N GLN A 491 11.48 1.43 7.08
CA GLN A 491 12.44 0.89 6.13
C GLN A 491 11.91 0.99 4.70
N ALA A 492 12.84 1.05 3.74
CA ALA A 492 12.50 1.08 2.34
C ALA A 492 11.99 -0.30 1.86
N VAL A 493 10.86 -0.29 1.15
CA VAL A 493 10.32 -1.42 0.41
C VAL A 493 10.79 -1.31 -1.03
N PHE A 494 11.61 -2.23 -1.47
CA PHE A 494 12.18 -2.21 -2.82
C PHE A 494 11.55 -3.27 -3.72
N GLY A 495 11.50 -2.96 -5.02
CA GLY A 495 11.18 -3.94 -6.04
C GLY A 495 12.31 -4.96 -6.24
N LYS A 496 11.96 -6.15 -6.75
CA LYS A 496 12.88 -7.28 -7.00
C LYS A 496 14.00 -6.98 -8.00
N PHE A 497 13.85 -5.94 -8.80
CA PHE A 497 14.84 -5.56 -9.82
C PHE A 497 15.93 -4.65 -9.28
N LYS A 498 15.87 -4.22 -8.03
CA LYS A 498 16.89 -3.38 -7.42
C LYS A 498 18.27 -4.05 -7.49
N LYS A 499 19.22 -3.30 -8.07
CA LYS A 499 20.63 -3.67 -8.15
C LYS A 499 21.44 -3.05 -7.01
#